data_42db0edf647d7615d9143272c93c3ff7
#
_entry.id   42db0edf647d7615d9143272c93c3ff7
#
_cell.length_a   1.000
_cell.length_b   1.000
_cell.length_c   1.000
_cell.angle_alpha   90.00
_cell.angle_beta   90.00
_cell.angle_gamma   90.00
#
_symmetry.space_group_name_H-M   'P 1'
#
loop_
_entity.id
_entity.type
_entity.pdbx_description
1 polymer ?
#
loop_
_entity_poly.entity_id
_entity_poly.type
_entity_poly.pdbx_seq_one_letter_code
_entity_poly.pdbx_strand_id
1 'polypeptide(L)'
;KPDRNCSSDICKEILTNINSAQSTIDMAIYGYSSTPAIEKAIKNAQARGVKIRLIYDVDSKNQNIYPDTFKFVNLIANSKNDGGIKDSNATMHNKFYIFDNKTVITGSANLSHTDMSGFNFNNIIVINSKTVAEIYKSEFEQMYAGKFHSAKNISERNEADGFKIYFSPQDKALTNGILPVIREAKTYIYIPIFVITENRVVEELINAKKRGVDVRLISDALNASKKYSKIQILREAKIPVKVENYAAKMHAKTLIA
;
A
#
# COMPACT_ATOMS: atom_id res chain seq x y z
N LYS A 1 4.72 22.74 -0.25
CA LYS A 1 4.18 22.15 0.99
C LYS A 1 2.96 21.32 0.66
N PRO A 2 2.71 20.20 1.35
CA PRO A 2 1.49 19.46 1.18
C PRO A 2 0.29 20.30 1.64
N ASP A 3 -0.83 20.15 0.96
CA ASP A 3 -2.10 20.77 1.32
C ASP A 3 -3.16 19.71 1.70
N ARG A 4 -4.39 20.16 1.98
CA ARG A 4 -5.51 19.27 2.32
C ARG A 4 -6.60 19.27 1.25
N ASN A 5 -6.28 19.74 0.03
CA ASN A 5 -7.26 20.05 -1.02
C ASN A 5 -7.56 18.87 -1.96
N CYS A 6 -6.99 17.68 -1.72
CA CYS A 6 -7.23 16.53 -2.61
C CYS A 6 -6.89 16.86 -4.09
N SER A 7 -5.74 17.50 -4.30
CA SER A 7 -5.35 18.05 -5.61
C SER A 7 -4.74 17.01 -6.55
N SER A 8 -4.20 15.90 -6.02
CA SER A 8 -3.57 14.86 -6.82
C SER A 8 -4.59 14.01 -7.58
N ASP A 9 -4.15 13.41 -8.69
CA ASP A 9 -4.97 12.46 -9.44
C ASP A 9 -5.31 11.21 -8.61
N ILE A 10 -4.40 10.78 -7.70
CA ILE A 10 -4.67 9.71 -6.73
C ILE A 10 -5.89 10.05 -5.86
N CYS A 11 -5.93 11.26 -5.29
CA CYS A 11 -7.05 11.66 -4.46
C CYS A 11 -8.34 11.83 -5.26
N LYS A 12 -8.27 12.41 -6.45
CA LYS A 12 -9.42 12.55 -7.35
C LYS A 12 -10.01 11.19 -7.74
N GLU A 13 -9.16 10.21 -8.01
CA GLU A 13 -9.59 8.85 -8.34
C GLU A 13 -10.32 8.18 -7.17
N ILE A 14 -9.78 8.29 -5.95
CA ILE A 14 -10.44 7.79 -4.73
C ILE A 14 -11.80 8.51 -4.53
N LEU A 15 -11.84 9.84 -4.67
CA LEU A 15 -13.07 10.63 -4.56
C LEU A 15 -14.13 10.20 -5.59
N THR A 16 -13.73 9.99 -6.84
CA THR A 16 -14.62 9.54 -7.92
C THR A 16 -15.28 8.23 -7.54
N ASN A 17 -14.50 7.25 -7.06
CA ASN A 17 -15.03 5.95 -6.67
C ASN A 17 -15.91 6.01 -5.40
N ILE A 18 -15.58 6.84 -4.39
CA ILE A 18 -16.46 7.06 -3.23
C ILE A 18 -17.80 7.68 -3.66
N ASN A 19 -17.76 8.67 -4.54
CA ASN A 19 -18.96 9.38 -5.01
C ASN A 19 -19.84 8.51 -5.90
N SER A 20 -19.28 7.58 -6.66
CA SER A 20 -20.01 6.68 -7.57
C SER A 20 -20.51 5.40 -6.89
N ALA A 21 -20.00 5.04 -5.73
CA ALA A 21 -20.42 3.85 -4.99
C ALA A 21 -21.91 3.85 -4.68
N GLN A 22 -22.58 2.70 -4.94
CA GLN A 22 -24.01 2.53 -4.80
C GLN A 22 -24.42 1.65 -3.61
N SER A 23 -23.55 0.74 -3.18
CA SER A 23 -23.92 -0.29 -2.18
C SER A 23 -22.90 -0.40 -1.04
N THR A 24 -21.62 -0.56 -1.34
CA THR A 24 -20.60 -0.85 -0.32
C THR A 24 -19.27 -0.17 -0.59
N ILE A 25 -18.59 0.24 0.47
CA ILE A 25 -17.19 0.65 0.46
C ILE A 25 -16.49 -0.06 1.62
N ASP A 26 -15.52 -0.90 1.33
CA ASP A 26 -14.63 -1.49 2.31
C ASP A 26 -13.23 -0.90 2.17
N MET A 27 -12.69 -0.37 3.26
CA MET A 27 -11.40 0.31 3.28
C MET A 27 -10.47 -0.36 4.29
N ALA A 28 -9.27 -0.71 3.86
CA ALA A 28 -8.15 -1.05 4.73
C ALA A 28 -7.05 -0.02 4.55
N ILE A 29 -6.79 0.79 5.57
CA ILE A 29 -5.83 1.90 5.53
C ILE A 29 -4.89 1.84 6.73
N TYR A 30 -3.64 2.22 6.53
CA TYR A 30 -2.69 2.35 7.64
C TYR A 30 -3.12 3.41 8.66
N GLY A 31 -3.63 4.53 8.18
CA GLY A 31 -4.17 5.63 8.98
C GLY A 31 -4.64 6.78 8.11
N TYR A 32 -5.17 7.81 8.75
CA TYR A 32 -5.80 8.94 8.10
C TYR A 32 -5.26 10.28 8.59
N SER A 33 -5.04 11.18 7.67
CA SER A 33 -4.74 12.58 7.95
C SER A 33 -5.76 13.45 7.23
N SER A 34 -6.41 14.34 7.96
CA SER A 34 -7.61 15.06 7.53
C SER A 34 -7.51 15.65 6.13
N THR A 35 -8.45 15.23 5.29
CA THR A 35 -8.68 15.68 3.92
C THR A 35 -10.18 15.96 3.78
N PRO A 36 -10.64 17.22 3.91
CA PRO A 36 -12.06 17.55 4.00
C PRO A 36 -12.93 17.04 2.85
N ALA A 37 -12.36 16.96 1.65
CA ALA A 37 -13.07 16.42 0.48
C ALA A 37 -13.44 14.94 0.66
N ILE A 38 -12.53 14.13 1.21
CA ILE A 38 -12.78 12.71 1.52
C ILE A 38 -13.84 12.58 2.62
N GLU A 39 -13.74 13.36 3.70
CA GLU A 39 -14.73 13.35 4.79
C GLU A 39 -16.13 13.67 4.26
N LYS A 40 -16.25 14.70 3.40
CA LYS A 40 -17.50 15.07 2.75
C LYS A 40 -18.04 13.96 1.86
N ALA A 41 -17.19 13.34 1.05
CA ALA A 41 -17.58 12.24 0.16
C ALA A 41 -18.09 11.01 0.93
N ILE A 42 -17.45 10.66 2.04
CA ILE A 42 -17.88 9.58 2.94
C ILE A 42 -19.27 9.87 3.52
N LYS A 43 -19.49 11.10 4.06
CA LYS A 43 -20.81 11.52 4.58
C LYS A 43 -21.89 11.44 3.50
N ASN A 44 -21.58 11.89 2.29
CA ASN A 44 -22.51 11.84 1.17
C ASN A 44 -22.83 10.39 0.75
N ALA A 45 -21.83 9.50 0.74
CA ALA A 45 -22.05 8.09 0.45
C ALA A 45 -22.94 7.43 1.51
N GLN A 46 -22.70 7.70 2.79
CA GLN A 46 -23.57 7.24 3.90
C GLN A 46 -25.01 7.76 3.74
N ALA A 47 -25.19 9.04 3.39
CA ALA A 47 -26.52 9.62 3.16
C ALA A 47 -27.26 8.97 1.96
N ARG A 48 -26.54 8.42 0.98
CA ARG A 48 -27.10 7.59 -0.11
C ARG A 48 -27.41 6.16 0.32
N GLY A 49 -27.12 5.75 1.56
CA GLY A 49 -27.33 4.40 2.05
C GLY A 49 -26.17 3.42 1.77
N VAL A 50 -25.03 3.91 1.29
CA VAL A 50 -23.83 3.08 1.06
C VAL A 50 -23.30 2.57 2.40
N LYS A 51 -23.10 1.25 2.50
CA LYS A 51 -22.52 0.60 3.69
C LYS A 51 -21.01 0.74 3.65
N ILE A 52 -20.44 1.46 4.62
CA ILE A 52 -19.01 1.71 4.69
C ILE A 52 -18.41 0.97 5.88
N ARG A 53 -17.30 0.25 5.65
CA ARG A 53 -16.51 -0.42 6.70
C ARG A 53 -15.05 0.01 6.59
N LEU A 54 -14.39 0.11 7.72
CA LEU A 54 -13.01 0.57 7.82
C LEU A 54 -12.18 -0.38 8.68
N ILE A 55 -10.99 -0.72 8.19
CA ILE A 55 -9.92 -1.35 8.96
C ILE A 55 -8.75 -0.38 9.00
N TYR A 56 -8.17 -0.19 10.19
CA TYR A 56 -7.04 0.71 10.41
C TYR A 56 -6.04 0.14 11.41
N ASP A 57 -4.81 0.65 11.38
CA ASP A 57 -3.72 0.25 12.26
C ASP A 57 -3.75 0.99 13.61
N VAL A 58 -3.32 0.32 14.65
CA VAL A 58 -2.96 0.94 15.93
C VAL A 58 -1.71 0.29 16.53
N ASP A 59 -0.92 1.06 17.26
CA ASP A 59 0.20 0.53 18.03
C ASP A 59 -0.26 -0.13 19.35
N SER A 60 0.70 -0.67 20.11
CA SER A 60 0.45 -1.31 21.41
C SER A 60 -0.15 -0.38 22.48
N LYS A 61 -0.17 0.92 22.24
CA LYS A 61 -0.80 1.94 23.10
C LYS A 61 -2.14 2.41 22.57
N ASN A 62 -2.68 1.70 21.57
CA ASN A 62 -3.90 2.06 20.84
C ASN A 62 -3.82 3.46 20.19
N GLN A 63 -2.62 3.82 19.67
CA GLN A 63 -2.39 5.07 18.95
C GLN A 63 -2.13 4.77 17.46
N ASN A 64 -2.42 5.73 16.61
CA ASN A 64 -2.06 5.67 15.20
C ASN A 64 -1.06 6.78 14.86
N ILE A 65 -0.16 6.54 13.91
CA ILE A 65 0.84 7.52 13.47
C ILE A 65 0.23 8.82 12.94
N TYR A 66 -1.01 8.75 12.44
CA TYR A 66 -1.77 9.92 12.00
C TYR A 66 -2.82 10.28 13.05
N PRO A 67 -2.68 11.40 13.76
CA PRO A 67 -3.60 11.78 14.84
C PRO A 67 -5.07 11.93 14.42
N ASP A 68 -5.31 12.29 13.15
CA ASP A 68 -6.67 12.46 12.63
C ASP A 68 -7.41 11.12 12.38
N THR A 69 -6.72 9.97 12.51
CA THR A 69 -7.31 8.64 12.25
C THR A 69 -8.56 8.41 13.08
N PHE A 70 -8.52 8.70 14.37
CA PHE A 70 -9.68 8.50 15.24
C PHE A 70 -10.87 9.41 14.92
N LYS A 71 -10.61 10.59 14.37
CA LYS A 71 -11.64 11.48 13.84
C LYS A 71 -12.39 10.85 12.66
N PHE A 72 -11.63 10.21 11.78
CA PHE A 72 -12.17 9.49 10.63
C PHE A 72 -12.92 8.21 11.06
N VAL A 73 -12.39 7.49 12.04
CA VAL A 73 -13.03 6.32 12.68
C VAL A 73 -14.40 6.71 13.26
N ASN A 74 -14.50 7.83 13.97
CA ASN A 74 -15.77 8.32 14.52
C ASN A 74 -16.80 8.69 13.44
N LEU A 75 -16.36 8.95 12.22
CA LEU A 75 -17.26 9.18 11.08
C LEU A 75 -17.83 7.86 10.52
N ILE A 76 -17.14 6.73 10.74
CA ILE A 76 -17.48 5.43 10.17
C ILE A 76 -17.76 4.44 11.30
N ALA A 77 -19.06 4.25 11.64
CA ALA A 77 -19.47 3.41 12.77
C ALA A 77 -18.94 1.95 12.70
N ASN A 78 -18.77 1.40 11.49
CA ASN A 78 -18.29 0.04 11.26
C ASN A 78 -16.77 0.01 11.06
N SER A 79 -16.02 0.46 12.06
CA SER A 79 -14.56 0.50 12.06
C SER A 79 -13.98 -0.56 13.00
N LYS A 80 -12.86 -1.18 12.58
CA LYS A 80 -12.06 -2.10 13.39
C LYS A 80 -10.58 -1.83 13.23
N ASN A 81 -9.81 -2.07 14.27
CA ASN A 81 -8.35 -2.00 14.22
C ASN A 81 -7.71 -3.37 14.46
N ASP A 82 -6.42 -3.45 14.26
CA ASP A 82 -5.64 -4.69 14.43
C ASP A 82 -5.29 -5.02 15.90
N GLY A 83 -5.76 -4.22 16.85
CA GLY A 83 -5.59 -4.44 18.28
C GLY A 83 -4.20 -4.09 18.82
N GLY A 84 -3.29 -3.67 17.98
CA GLY A 84 -1.87 -3.41 18.33
C GLY A 84 -1.18 -4.63 18.95
N ILE A 85 0.01 -4.97 18.51
CA ILE A 85 0.77 -6.09 19.07
C ILE A 85 1.81 -5.56 20.06
N LYS A 86 1.74 -6.00 21.31
CA LYS A 86 2.78 -5.72 22.29
C LYS A 86 4.10 -6.36 21.85
N ASP A 87 5.18 -5.63 22.03
CA ASP A 87 6.55 -6.09 21.73
C ASP A 87 6.79 -6.50 20.26
N SER A 88 5.97 -6.01 19.32
CA SER A 88 6.09 -6.26 17.89
C SER A 88 6.04 -4.96 17.11
N ASN A 89 6.80 -4.93 16.00
CA ASN A 89 6.72 -3.86 14.99
C ASN A 89 5.76 -4.25 13.85
N ALA A 90 4.94 -5.28 14.05
CA ALA A 90 3.93 -5.67 13.06
C ALA A 90 2.85 -4.60 12.97
N THR A 91 2.47 -4.24 11.77
CA THR A 91 1.47 -3.20 11.48
C THR A 91 0.47 -3.71 10.45
N MET A 92 -0.77 -3.29 10.55
CA MET A 92 -1.75 -3.44 9.47
C MET A 92 -1.48 -2.34 8.43
N HIS A 93 -0.55 -2.61 7.53
CA HIS A 93 -0.02 -1.63 6.59
C HIS A 93 -0.69 -1.65 5.21
N ASN A 94 -1.82 -2.32 5.07
CA ASN A 94 -2.61 -2.36 3.84
C ASN A 94 -3.11 -0.97 3.44
N LYS A 95 -3.25 -0.75 2.14
CA LYS A 95 -3.81 0.45 1.55
C LYS A 95 -4.63 0.02 0.35
N PHE A 96 -5.87 -0.41 0.62
CA PHE A 96 -6.79 -0.76 -0.46
C PHE A 96 -8.23 -0.37 -0.14
N TYR A 97 -9.00 -0.21 -1.19
CA TYR A 97 -10.41 0.14 -1.17
C TYR A 97 -11.15 -0.82 -2.10
N ILE A 98 -12.31 -1.30 -1.67
CA ILE A 98 -13.20 -2.12 -2.51
C ILE A 98 -14.54 -1.39 -2.62
N PHE A 99 -14.93 -1.06 -3.84
CA PHE A 99 -16.17 -0.36 -4.13
C PHE A 99 -17.15 -1.32 -4.81
N ASP A 100 -18.36 -1.46 -4.23
CA ASP A 100 -19.47 -2.26 -4.75
C ASP A 100 -19.09 -3.71 -5.12
N ASN A 101 -18.09 -4.29 -4.45
CA ASN A 101 -17.51 -5.61 -4.71
C ASN A 101 -17.09 -5.82 -6.20
N LYS A 102 -16.67 -4.78 -6.89
CA LYS A 102 -16.28 -4.85 -8.31
C LYS A 102 -15.06 -4.01 -8.69
N THR A 103 -14.77 -2.95 -7.94
CA THR A 103 -13.60 -2.09 -8.21
C THR A 103 -12.69 -2.10 -7.01
N VAL A 104 -11.41 -2.33 -7.24
CA VAL A 104 -10.36 -2.25 -6.21
C VAL A 104 -9.43 -1.10 -6.56
N ILE A 105 -9.10 -0.27 -5.56
CA ILE A 105 -7.97 0.66 -5.62
C ILE A 105 -6.95 0.19 -4.59
N THR A 106 -5.71 0.01 -5.01
CA THR A 106 -4.59 -0.33 -4.12
C THR A 106 -3.31 0.34 -4.57
N GLY A 107 -2.32 0.42 -3.69
CA GLY A 107 -1.02 0.99 -4.03
C GLY A 107 -0.22 1.45 -2.81
N SER A 108 0.69 2.39 -3.04
CA SER A 108 1.60 2.89 -2.00
C SER A 108 1.03 4.04 -1.17
N ALA A 109 0.02 4.76 -1.68
CA ALA A 109 -0.51 5.98 -1.06
C ALA A 109 -1.27 5.70 0.24
N ASN A 110 -0.89 6.39 1.32
CA ASN A 110 -1.70 6.47 2.53
C ASN A 110 -2.85 7.46 2.32
N LEU A 111 -3.91 7.32 3.07
CA LEU A 111 -5.00 8.31 3.11
C LEU A 111 -4.57 9.51 3.96
N SER A 112 -3.45 10.12 3.60
CA SER A 112 -2.84 11.25 4.29
C SER A 112 -2.80 12.50 3.42
N HIS A 113 -2.82 13.68 4.03
CA HIS A 113 -2.76 14.92 3.26
C HIS A 113 -1.49 15.03 2.41
N THR A 114 -0.36 14.45 2.83
CA THR A 114 0.88 14.44 2.04
C THR A 114 0.77 13.60 0.76
N ASP A 115 0.05 12.47 0.82
CA ASP A 115 -0.14 11.59 -0.33
C ASP A 115 -1.30 12.08 -1.20
N MET A 116 -2.39 12.54 -0.57
CA MET A 116 -3.58 13.04 -1.27
C MET A 116 -3.36 14.38 -1.96
N SER A 117 -2.39 15.18 -1.55
CA SER A 117 -1.97 16.39 -2.28
C SER A 117 -0.97 16.10 -3.42
N GLY A 118 -0.50 14.87 -3.57
CA GLY A 118 0.55 14.53 -4.53
C GLY A 118 1.96 15.01 -4.12
N PHE A 119 2.14 15.39 -2.85
CA PHE A 119 3.43 15.84 -2.36
C PHE A 119 4.47 14.71 -2.32
N ASN A 120 4.07 13.50 -1.89
CA ASN A 120 4.90 12.31 -1.98
C ASN A 120 4.72 11.60 -3.34
N PHE A 121 5.79 11.00 -3.85
CA PHE A 121 5.74 10.17 -5.05
C PHE A 121 5.12 8.81 -4.71
N ASN A 122 3.89 8.61 -5.11
CA ASN A 122 3.12 7.39 -4.92
C ASN A 122 2.63 6.84 -6.26
N ASN A 123 2.22 5.59 -6.24
CA ASN A 123 1.44 4.99 -7.31
C ASN A 123 0.22 4.26 -6.73
N ILE A 124 -0.85 4.25 -7.49
CA ILE A 124 -2.02 3.40 -7.27
C ILE A 124 -2.34 2.64 -8.54
N ILE A 125 -3.08 1.56 -8.38
CA ILE A 125 -3.72 0.83 -9.48
C ILE A 125 -5.21 0.76 -9.19
N VAL A 126 -6.02 0.97 -10.24
CA VAL A 126 -7.47 0.82 -10.21
C VAL A 126 -7.84 -0.40 -11.04
N ILE A 127 -8.48 -1.38 -10.43
CA ILE A 127 -8.79 -2.66 -11.05
C ILE A 127 -10.32 -2.83 -11.07
N ASN A 128 -10.90 -2.80 -12.24
CA ASN A 128 -12.33 -3.03 -12.46
C ASN A 128 -12.54 -4.52 -12.76
N SER A 129 -12.63 -5.34 -11.71
CA SER A 129 -12.80 -6.78 -11.78
C SER A 129 -13.50 -7.30 -10.56
N LYS A 130 -14.62 -8.01 -10.72
CA LYS A 130 -15.32 -8.67 -9.62
C LYS A 130 -14.48 -9.76 -8.97
N THR A 131 -13.77 -10.53 -9.78
CA THR A 131 -12.94 -11.64 -9.31
C THR A 131 -11.73 -11.18 -8.52
N VAL A 132 -11.10 -10.07 -8.92
CA VAL A 132 -10.05 -9.41 -8.13
C VAL A 132 -10.65 -8.82 -6.85
N ALA A 133 -11.82 -8.19 -6.92
CA ALA A 133 -12.49 -7.65 -5.75
C ALA A 133 -12.85 -8.74 -4.72
N GLU A 134 -13.22 -9.95 -5.15
CA GLU A 134 -13.45 -11.10 -4.28
C GLU A 134 -12.19 -11.52 -3.51
N ILE A 135 -11.02 -11.50 -4.15
CA ILE A 135 -9.73 -11.80 -3.51
C ILE A 135 -9.43 -10.76 -2.41
N TYR A 136 -9.54 -9.47 -2.73
CA TYR A 136 -9.36 -8.40 -1.73
C TYR A 136 -10.42 -8.43 -0.63
N LYS A 137 -11.65 -8.82 -0.99
CA LYS A 137 -12.74 -8.99 -0.02
C LYS A 137 -12.46 -10.11 0.98
N SER A 138 -11.91 -11.24 0.52
CA SER A 138 -11.49 -12.34 1.41
C SER A 138 -10.45 -11.89 2.43
N GLU A 139 -9.45 -11.11 2.00
CA GLU A 139 -8.45 -10.50 2.91
C GLU A 139 -9.12 -9.53 3.90
N PHE A 140 -10.01 -8.68 3.40
CA PHE A 140 -10.74 -7.73 4.24
C PHE A 140 -11.58 -8.44 5.31
N GLU A 141 -12.32 -9.48 4.94
CA GLU A 141 -13.18 -10.24 5.88
C GLU A 141 -12.39 -10.94 6.97
N GLN A 142 -11.20 -11.48 6.66
CA GLN A 142 -10.31 -12.03 7.69
C GLN A 142 -9.96 -10.98 8.75
N MET A 143 -9.50 -9.81 8.30
CA MET A 143 -9.15 -8.70 9.19
C MET A 143 -10.38 -8.16 9.93
N TYR A 144 -11.51 -8.06 9.26
CA TYR A 144 -12.76 -7.60 9.88
C TYR A 144 -13.31 -8.57 10.91
N ALA A 145 -12.99 -9.88 10.79
CA ALA A 145 -13.25 -10.91 11.79
C ALA A 145 -12.18 -10.95 12.91
N GLY A 146 -11.21 -10.03 12.91
CA GLY A 146 -10.16 -9.93 13.93
C GLY A 146 -8.92 -10.77 13.67
N LYS A 147 -8.76 -11.35 12.47
CA LYS A 147 -7.55 -12.09 12.10
C LYS A 147 -6.56 -11.15 11.43
N PHE A 148 -5.49 -10.82 12.12
CA PHE A 148 -4.43 -9.94 11.63
C PHE A 148 -3.07 -10.63 11.63
N HIS A 149 -2.12 -10.06 10.92
CA HIS A 149 -0.71 -10.48 10.90
C HIS A 149 -0.56 -11.98 10.63
N SER A 150 0.08 -12.74 11.51
CA SER A 150 0.29 -14.18 11.39
C SER A 150 -0.96 -15.03 11.65
N ALA A 151 -2.04 -14.43 12.18
CA ALA A 151 -3.30 -15.15 12.42
C ALA A 151 -4.18 -15.27 11.17
N LYS A 152 -3.80 -14.63 10.07
CA LYS A 152 -4.51 -14.74 8.79
C LYS A 152 -4.26 -16.09 8.13
N ASN A 153 -5.29 -16.62 7.49
CA ASN A 153 -5.18 -17.81 6.67
C ASN A 153 -4.55 -17.49 5.32
N ILE A 154 -3.89 -18.46 4.71
CA ILE A 154 -3.40 -18.38 3.32
C ILE A 154 -4.60 -18.10 2.41
N SER A 155 -4.40 -17.25 1.40
CA SER A 155 -5.42 -16.95 0.41
C SER A 155 -5.81 -18.19 -0.39
N GLU A 156 -7.09 -18.51 -0.43
CA GLU A 156 -7.62 -19.66 -1.22
C GLU A 156 -7.43 -19.43 -2.72
N ARG A 157 -7.45 -18.18 -3.13
CA ARG A 157 -7.23 -17.74 -4.51
C ARG A 157 -6.34 -16.50 -4.51
N ASN A 158 -5.34 -16.50 -5.35
CA ASN A 158 -4.38 -15.40 -5.48
C ASN A 158 -4.14 -14.97 -6.94
N GLU A 159 -4.94 -15.45 -7.89
CA GLU A 159 -4.84 -15.08 -9.30
C GLU A 159 -6.21 -14.89 -9.92
N ALA A 160 -6.39 -13.76 -10.62
CA ALA A 160 -7.60 -13.43 -11.37
C ALA A 160 -7.29 -12.35 -12.42
N ASP A 161 -7.90 -12.48 -13.60
CA ASP A 161 -7.88 -11.48 -14.68
C ASP A 161 -6.47 -10.96 -15.01
N GLY A 162 -5.46 -11.85 -15.00
CA GLY A 162 -4.05 -11.51 -15.27
C GLY A 162 -3.29 -10.90 -14.09
N PHE A 163 -3.93 -10.75 -12.93
CA PHE A 163 -3.29 -10.28 -11.70
C PHE A 163 -2.93 -11.45 -10.80
N LYS A 164 -1.69 -11.42 -10.24
CA LYS A 164 -1.28 -12.25 -9.13
C LYS A 164 -1.21 -11.38 -7.87
N ILE A 165 -1.94 -11.78 -6.83
CA ILE A 165 -2.17 -11.00 -5.62
C ILE A 165 -1.69 -11.80 -4.42
N TYR A 166 -0.82 -11.21 -3.61
CA TYR A 166 -0.27 -11.85 -2.42
C TYR A 166 -0.39 -10.92 -1.22
N PHE A 167 -0.95 -11.41 -0.14
CA PHE A 167 -1.03 -10.69 1.12
C PHE A 167 0.01 -11.22 2.12
N SER A 168 0.78 -10.33 2.69
CA SER A 168 1.76 -10.69 3.72
C SER A 168 1.12 -10.71 5.11
N PRO A 169 1.61 -11.60 5.99
CA PRO A 169 2.71 -12.56 5.80
C PRO A 169 2.27 -13.90 5.19
N GLN A 170 0.97 -14.22 5.19
CA GLN A 170 0.42 -15.56 4.94
C GLN A 170 0.74 -16.10 3.54
N ASP A 171 0.68 -15.28 2.50
CA ASP A 171 0.92 -15.70 1.11
C ASP A 171 2.40 -15.66 0.72
N LYS A 172 3.28 -15.32 1.66
CA LYS A 172 4.75 -15.23 1.42
C LYS A 172 5.08 -14.39 0.18
N ALA A 173 4.47 -13.17 0.09
CA ALA A 173 4.54 -12.28 -1.09
C ALA A 173 5.97 -12.08 -1.64
N LEU A 174 6.97 -12.02 -0.76
CA LEU A 174 8.37 -11.93 -1.17
C LEU A 174 8.79 -13.14 -1.99
N THR A 175 8.58 -14.35 -1.46
CA THR A 175 9.06 -15.61 -2.06
C THR A 175 8.24 -16.02 -3.28
N ASN A 176 6.92 -15.79 -3.23
CA ASN A 176 6.00 -16.27 -4.27
C ASN A 176 5.72 -15.20 -5.34
N GLY A 177 5.90 -13.93 -5.02
CA GLY A 177 5.64 -12.81 -5.94
C GLY A 177 6.91 -12.10 -6.40
N ILE A 178 7.66 -11.48 -5.49
CA ILE A 178 8.73 -10.52 -5.85
C ILE A 178 9.98 -11.24 -6.40
N LEU A 179 10.50 -12.25 -5.70
CA LEU A 179 11.74 -12.92 -6.11
C LEU A 179 11.64 -13.60 -7.47
N PRO A 180 10.53 -14.30 -7.84
CA PRO A 180 10.38 -14.87 -9.18
C PRO A 180 10.49 -13.81 -10.28
N VAL A 181 9.84 -12.67 -10.15
CA VAL A 181 9.90 -11.57 -11.14
C VAL A 181 11.34 -11.09 -11.35
N ILE A 182 12.12 -10.93 -10.28
CA ILE A 182 13.54 -10.53 -10.38
C ILE A 182 14.38 -11.61 -11.07
N ARG A 183 14.14 -12.89 -10.74
CA ARG A 183 14.87 -14.03 -11.32
C ARG A 183 14.59 -14.23 -12.80
N GLU A 184 13.35 -14.02 -13.21
CA GLU A 184 12.89 -14.24 -14.59
C GLU A 184 13.21 -13.07 -15.52
N ALA A 185 13.50 -11.88 -14.99
CA ALA A 185 13.84 -10.71 -15.78
C ALA A 185 15.03 -10.97 -16.73
N LYS A 186 14.88 -10.59 -18.00
CA LYS A 186 15.87 -10.81 -19.07
C LYS A 186 16.53 -9.52 -19.55
N THR A 187 15.83 -8.40 -19.54
CA THR A 187 16.28 -7.15 -20.16
C THR A 187 16.53 -6.05 -19.15
N TYR A 188 15.59 -5.73 -18.33
CA TYR A 188 15.71 -4.64 -17.34
C TYR A 188 14.94 -4.93 -16.05
N ILE A 189 15.33 -4.24 -14.98
CA ILE A 189 14.62 -4.13 -13.71
C ILE A 189 14.73 -2.69 -13.23
N TYR A 190 13.63 -1.96 -13.17
CA TYR A 190 13.57 -0.58 -12.71
C TYR A 190 12.72 -0.48 -11.43
N ILE A 191 13.28 0.12 -10.39
CA ILE A 191 12.67 0.12 -9.06
C ILE A 191 12.64 1.52 -8.47
N PRO A 192 11.52 2.26 -8.57
CA PRO A 192 11.25 3.37 -7.66
C PRO A 192 10.81 2.81 -6.32
N ILE A 193 11.56 3.12 -5.25
CA ILE A 193 11.37 2.46 -3.94
C ILE A 193 11.61 3.41 -2.77
N PHE A 194 10.76 3.30 -1.75
CA PHE A 194 10.93 4.00 -0.49
C PHE A 194 12.17 3.50 0.26
N VAL A 195 12.33 2.20 0.42
CA VAL A 195 13.49 1.56 1.05
C VAL A 195 13.61 0.09 0.66
N ILE A 196 14.83 -0.40 0.55
CA ILE A 196 15.14 -1.83 0.45
C ILE A 196 15.87 -2.26 1.71
N THR A 197 15.32 -3.23 2.42
CA THR A 197 15.85 -3.78 3.67
C THR A 197 16.10 -5.30 3.59
N GLU A 198 15.48 -5.99 2.65
CA GLU A 198 15.48 -7.44 2.51
C GLU A 198 16.71 -7.93 1.73
N ASN A 199 17.55 -8.73 2.39
CA ASN A 199 18.80 -9.22 1.81
C ASN A 199 18.57 -10.08 0.55
N ARG A 200 17.54 -10.94 0.53
CA ARG A 200 17.24 -11.80 -0.62
C ARG A 200 16.90 -11.01 -1.88
N VAL A 201 16.23 -9.84 -1.73
CA VAL A 201 15.98 -8.93 -2.86
C VAL A 201 17.31 -8.39 -3.39
N VAL A 202 18.20 -7.97 -2.49
CA VAL A 202 19.52 -7.44 -2.88
C VAL A 202 20.34 -8.48 -3.63
N GLU A 203 20.41 -9.71 -3.12
CA GLU A 203 21.11 -10.83 -3.73
C GLU A 203 20.59 -11.12 -5.15
N GLU A 204 19.27 -11.17 -5.33
CA GLU A 204 18.67 -11.43 -6.64
C GLU A 204 18.85 -10.27 -7.62
N LEU A 205 18.85 -9.02 -7.16
CA LEU A 205 19.19 -7.87 -8.01
C LEU A 205 20.64 -7.90 -8.47
N ILE A 206 21.57 -8.28 -7.59
CA ILE A 206 22.98 -8.48 -7.93
C ILE A 206 23.14 -9.63 -8.94
N ASN A 207 22.42 -10.73 -8.74
CA ASN A 207 22.43 -11.86 -9.66
C ASN A 207 21.83 -11.48 -11.02
N ALA A 208 20.73 -10.71 -11.05
CA ALA A 208 20.16 -10.18 -12.28
C ALA A 208 21.18 -9.33 -13.05
N LYS A 209 21.90 -8.43 -12.36
CA LYS A 209 22.96 -7.65 -12.96
C LYS A 209 24.09 -8.53 -13.53
N LYS A 210 24.50 -9.56 -12.83
CA LYS A 210 25.52 -10.53 -13.33
C LYS A 210 25.05 -11.26 -14.60
N ARG A 211 23.73 -11.49 -14.75
CA ARG A 211 23.13 -12.04 -15.98
C ARG A 211 23.08 -11.04 -17.16
N GLY A 212 23.48 -9.78 -16.94
CA GLY A 212 23.45 -8.73 -17.96
C GLY A 212 22.15 -7.92 -17.99
N VAL A 213 21.25 -8.09 -17.01
CA VAL A 213 20.00 -7.32 -16.88
C VAL A 213 20.34 -5.87 -16.49
N ASP A 214 19.71 -4.88 -17.13
CA ASP A 214 19.84 -3.46 -16.78
C ASP A 214 19.04 -3.17 -15.50
N VAL A 215 19.72 -3.18 -14.35
CA VAL A 215 19.12 -2.93 -13.04
C VAL A 215 19.35 -1.50 -12.62
N ARG A 216 18.26 -0.73 -12.37
CA ARG A 216 18.33 0.67 -11.91
C ARG A 216 17.33 0.95 -10.81
N LEU A 217 17.70 1.78 -9.84
CA LEU A 217 16.83 2.16 -8.73
C LEU A 217 16.78 3.69 -8.55
N ILE A 218 15.62 4.15 -8.07
CA ILE A 218 15.47 5.47 -7.46
C ILE A 218 14.97 5.27 -6.04
N SER A 219 15.69 5.79 -5.04
CA SER A 219 15.40 5.61 -3.63
C SER A 219 15.10 6.92 -2.92
N ASP A 220 14.31 6.83 -1.85
CA ASP A 220 14.04 7.94 -0.94
C ASP A 220 15.32 8.41 -0.23
N ALA A 221 15.55 9.73 -0.18
CA ALA A 221 16.76 10.32 0.36
C ALA A 221 16.96 10.04 1.85
N LEU A 222 15.91 10.19 2.65
CA LEU A 222 15.99 10.00 4.10
C LEU A 222 16.26 8.54 4.44
N ASN A 223 15.66 7.61 3.70
CA ASN A 223 15.83 6.18 3.93
C ASN A 223 17.12 5.61 3.36
N ALA A 224 17.64 6.18 2.27
CA ALA A 224 18.89 5.72 1.67
C ALA A 224 20.08 5.78 2.64
N SER A 225 20.10 6.74 3.57
CA SER A 225 21.16 6.94 4.56
C SER A 225 21.02 6.11 5.85
N LYS A 226 19.91 5.42 6.06
CA LYS A 226 19.65 4.66 7.29
C LYS A 226 20.44 3.36 7.35
N LYS A 227 20.83 2.91 8.56
CA LYS A 227 21.60 1.69 8.79
C LYS A 227 20.93 0.42 8.24
N TYR A 228 19.60 0.38 8.21
CA TYR A 228 18.85 -0.75 7.67
C TYR A 228 18.76 -0.76 6.13
N SER A 229 19.09 0.35 5.48
CA SER A 229 19.06 0.49 4.02
C SER A 229 20.17 -0.34 3.37
N LYS A 230 19.83 -1.02 2.28
CA LYS A 230 20.76 -1.84 1.50
C LYS A 230 21.31 -1.11 0.26
N ILE A 231 21.05 0.18 0.13
CA ILE A 231 21.45 0.97 -1.03
C ILE A 231 22.98 0.95 -1.25
N GLN A 232 23.75 0.99 -0.16
CA GLN A 232 25.20 0.97 -0.25
C GLN A 232 25.72 -0.34 -0.87
N ILE A 233 25.16 -1.48 -0.47
CA ILE A 233 25.52 -2.81 -1.02
C ILE A 233 25.22 -2.87 -2.52
N LEU A 234 24.09 -2.32 -2.96
CA LEU A 234 23.74 -2.26 -4.38
C LEU A 234 24.72 -1.38 -5.18
N ARG A 235 25.15 -0.24 -4.62
CA ARG A 235 26.14 0.64 -5.24
C ARG A 235 27.51 -0.02 -5.35
N GLU A 236 27.95 -0.74 -4.33
CA GLU A 236 29.18 -1.53 -4.34
C GLU A 236 29.18 -2.60 -5.43
N ALA A 237 28.01 -3.22 -5.65
CA ALA A 237 27.75 -4.14 -6.76
C ALA A 237 27.62 -3.46 -8.12
N LYS A 238 27.92 -2.13 -8.23
CA LYS A 238 27.82 -1.33 -9.46
C LYS A 238 26.40 -1.25 -10.06
N ILE A 239 25.37 -1.39 -9.23
CA ILE A 239 24.00 -1.12 -9.62
C ILE A 239 23.74 0.38 -9.49
N PRO A 240 23.29 1.08 -10.55
CA PRO A 240 22.94 2.50 -10.49
C PRO A 240 21.79 2.74 -9.52
N VAL A 241 22.06 3.48 -8.45
CA VAL A 241 21.03 3.92 -7.51
C VAL A 241 21.04 5.44 -7.43
N LYS A 242 20.01 6.05 -7.99
CA LYS A 242 19.71 7.46 -7.83
C LYS A 242 18.98 7.69 -6.51
N VAL A 243 19.36 8.71 -5.79
CA VAL A 243 18.63 9.17 -4.61
C VAL A 243 17.91 10.45 -5.03
N GLU A 244 16.61 10.52 -4.79
CA GLU A 244 15.85 11.71 -5.09
C GLU A 244 16.30 12.87 -4.17
N ASN A 245 16.23 14.10 -4.68
CA ASN A 245 16.61 15.31 -3.96
C ASN A 245 15.44 16.28 -3.78
N TYR A 246 14.24 15.77 -3.73
CA TYR A 246 13.01 16.52 -3.58
C TYR A 246 12.62 16.62 -2.10
N ALA A 247 11.87 17.64 -1.71
CA ALA A 247 11.44 17.86 -0.32
C ALA A 247 10.41 16.86 0.21
N ALA A 248 9.87 16.02 -0.66
CA ALA A 248 8.91 14.96 -0.35
C ALA A 248 9.59 13.57 -0.29
N LYS A 249 8.81 12.50 -0.20
CA LYS A 249 9.30 11.12 -0.17
C LYS A 249 9.09 10.41 -1.50
N MET A 250 10.09 9.64 -1.92
CA MET A 250 9.89 8.57 -2.89
C MET A 250 9.15 7.42 -2.19
N HIS A 251 7.82 7.50 -2.14
CA HIS A 251 7.01 6.56 -1.37
C HIS A 251 6.44 5.40 -2.21
N ALA A 252 6.73 5.36 -3.50
CA ALA A 252 6.42 4.21 -4.35
C ALA A 252 7.13 2.93 -3.85
N LYS A 253 6.55 1.77 -4.14
CA LYS A 253 7.10 0.43 -3.91
C LYS A 253 6.78 -0.39 -5.16
N THR A 254 7.48 -0.06 -6.25
CA THR A 254 7.21 -0.63 -7.57
C THR A 254 8.45 -1.31 -8.11
N LEU A 255 8.25 -2.43 -8.77
CA LEU A 255 9.27 -3.13 -9.54
C LEU A 255 8.70 -3.33 -10.95
N ILE A 256 9.46 -2.93 -11.96
CA ILE A 256 9.13 -3.07 -13.38
C ILE A 256 10.24 -3.93 -14.01
N ALA A 257 9.86 -5.05 -14.62
CA ALA A 257 10.77 -6.01 -15.22
C ALA A 257 10.24 -6.54 -16.56
#